data_d56f3edeabcb821296f650e93e8d63a3
#
_entry.id   d56f3edeabcb821296f650e93e8d63a3
#
_cell.length_a   1.000
_cell.length_b   1.000
_cell.length_c   1.000
_cell.angle_alpha   90.00
_cell.angle_beta   90.00
_cell.angle_gamma   90.00
#
_symmetry.space_group_name_H-M   'P 1'
#
loop_
_entity.id
_entity.type
_entity.pdbx_description
1 polymer ?
#
loop_
_entity_poly.entity_id
_entity_poly.type
_entity_poly.pdbx_seq_one_letter_code
_entity_poly.pdbx_strand_id
1 'polypeptide(L)'
;LWLGLPPREALYRAATLLVAASPCAVVISVPAAMLSALSAAARGGVLFKGGAALETLARVRLVAFDKTGTLTNGRAELLRLIAIEGDEAALLAQAAGLEAHSEHPVADAIRRAAAARGLQPAAVRAVTALPGEGIRGIDCKGPIWAGNRRMRERMGAGFTPEGSALAELTETAETVVWIGRGARLIGALTVADQPRPTAAAGVQALRRAGHARCVMLTGDRHAVAARIGAGLGFAPDEIHADLLAEDKLRLVDTFARAGKVAFVGDGVNDAAALARADVGIAMGAAGSDVALAAADVALLSEDLTRLAAAQRLARRTGRVIRANLAFAVGAMLLLVAGALLFALPLPLAVIGHEGGTLLVVLNGLRLLADPIRADRD
;
A
#
# COMPACT_ATOMS: atom_id res chain seq x y z
N LEU A 1 22.79 -52.86 25.69
CA LEU A 1 22.34 -54.20 26.10
C LEU A 1 22.02 -55.05 24.88
N TRP A 2 21.34 -54.51 23.85
CA TRP A 2 20.95 -55.24 22.62
C TRP A 2 22.15 -55.69 21.76
N LEU A 3 23.32 -55.06 21.90
CA LEU A 3 24.52 -55.33 21.10
C LEU A 3 25.58 -56.10 21.87
N GLY A 4 25.30 -56.62 23.05
CA GLY A 4 26.29 -57.34 23.87
C GLY A 4 27.40 -56.47 24.42
N LEU A 5 27.26 -55.15 24.45
CA LEU A 5 28.25 -54.20 24.94
C LEU A 5 28.27 -54.16 26.48
N PRO A 6 29.41 -53.87 27.10
CA PRO A 6 29.47 -53.56 28.53
C PRO A 6 28.53 -52.43 28.88
N PRO A 7 27.84 -52.45 30.08
CA PRO A 7 26.83 -51.45 30.45
C PRO A 7 27.33 -50.00 30.36
N ARG A 8 28.59 -49.71 30.70
CA ARG A 8 29.19 -48.39 30.61
C ARG A 8 29.34 -47.90 29.15
N GLU A 9 29.71 -48.78 28.26
CA GLU A 9 29.83 -48.46 26.83
C GLU A 9 28.47 -48.28 26.17
N ALA A 10 27.52 -49.17 26.50
CA ALA A 10 26.14 -49.04 26.05
C ALA A 10 25.50 -47.70 26.47
N LEU A 11 25.71 -47.29 27.73
CA LEU A 11 25.23 -45.98 28.23
C LEU A 11 25.91 -44.81 27.47
N TYR A 12 27.23 -44.87 27.27
CA TYR A 12 27.98 -43.84 26.54
C TYR A 12 27.50 -43.70 25.09
N ARG A 13 27.29 -44.79 24.37
CA ARG A 13 26.75 -44.79 23.00
C ARG A 13 25.31 -44.29 22.96
N ALA A 14 24.47 -44.68 23.92
CA ALA A 14 23.11 -44.17 24.04
C ALA A 14 23.06 -42.66 24.26
N ALA A 15 23.91 -42.13 25.15
CA ALA A 15 24.05 -40.69 25.40
C ALA A 15 24.50 -39.95 24.13
N THR A 16 25.51 -40.49 23.42
CA THR A 16 26.00 -39.91 22.15
C THR A 16 24.89 -39.85 21.11
N LEU A 17 24.11 -40.94 20.96
CA LEU A 17 22.99 -41.00 20.03
C LEU A 17 21.86 -40.03 20.41
N LEU A 18 21.54 -39.88 21.68
CA LEU A 18 20.53 -38.91 22.16
C LEU A 18 20.93 -37.48 21.83
N VAL A 19 22.20 -37.12 22.05
CA VAL A 19 22.72 -35.78 21.69
C VAL A 19 22.70 -35.61 20.15
N ALA A 20 23.19 -36.58 19.39
CA ALA A 20 23.24 -36.51 17.93
C ALA A 20 21.85 -36.41 17.30
N ALA A 21 20.84 -37.08 17.87
CA ALA A 21 19.46 -37.11 17.34
C ALA A 21 18.60 -35.92 17.82
N SER A 22 19.11 -35.06 18.72
CA SER A 22 18.34 -33.92 19.22
C SER A 22 18.09 -32.89 18.12
N PRO A 23 16.84 -32.41 17.88
CA PRO A 23 16.51 -31.50 16.80
C PRO A 23 16.66 -30.02 17.13
N CYS A 24 17.57 -29.63 18.05
CA CYS A 24 17.67 -28.25 18.55
C CYS A 24 17.83 -27.21 17.44
N ALA A 25 18.72 -27.48 16.46
CA ALA A 25 18.92 -26.58 15.32
C ALA A 25 17.68 -26.43 14.45
N VAL A 26 16.87 -27.48 14.30
CA VAL A 26 15.61 -27.44 13.55
C VAL A 26 14.60 -26.57 14.28
N VAL A 27 14.44 -26.77 15.59
CA VAL A 27 13.45 -26.04 16.42
C VAL A 27 13.76 -24.54 16.48
N ILE A 28 15.01 -24.15 16.65
CA ILE A 28 15.42 -22.74 16.80
C ILE A 28 15.52 -21.98 15.47
N SER A 29 15.65 -22.71 14.35
CA SER A 29 15.89 -22.14 13.01
C SER A 29 14.81 -21.17 12.57
N VAL A 30 13.53 -21.57 12.69
CA VAL A 30 12.38 -20.79 12.22
C VAL A 30 12.18 -19.55 13.09
N PRO A 31 12.08 -19.63 14.44
CA PRO A 31 11.94 -18.46 15.30
C PRO A 31 13.06 -17.45 15.12
N ALA A 32 14.32 -17.86 15.08
CA ALA A 32 15.47 -16.97 14.94
C ALA A 32 15.43 -16.18 13.63
N ALA A 33 15.18 -16.83 12.50
CA ALA A 33 15.07 -16.18 11.20
C ALA A 33 13.83 -15.26 11.13
N MET A 34 12.69 -15.71 11.67
CA MET A 34 11.44 -14.97 11.64
C MET A 34 11.51 -13.68 12.46
N LEU A 35 11.98 -13.76 13.71
CA LEU A 35 12.15 -12.58 14.58
C LEU A 35 13.15 -11.59 13.99
N SER A 36 14.24 -12.07 13.39
CA SER A 36 15.21 -11.23 12.71
C SER A 36 14.58 -10.47 11.53
N ALA A 37 13.78 -11.16 10.71
CA ALA A 37 13.10 -10.54 9.58
C ALA A 37 12.02 -9.52 10.03
N LEU A 38 11.21 -9.86 11.03
CA LEU A 38 10.19 -8.95 11.59
C LEU A 38 10.84 -7.69 12.17
N SER A 39 11.95 -7.84 12.89
CA SER A 39 12.73 -6.71 13.42
C SER A 39 13.31 -5.83 12.30
N ALA A 40 13.85 -6.44 11.25
CA ALA A 40 14.37 -5.71 10.09
C ALA A 40 13.27 -4.94 9.35
N ALA A 41 12.09 -5.56 9.19
CA ALA A 41 10.92 -4.93 8.59
C ALA A 41 10.43 -3.73 9.40
N ALA A 42 10.27 -3.90 10.72
CA ALA A 42 9.82 -2.84 11.62
C ALA A 42 10.75 -1.62 11.59
N ARG A 43 12.07 -1.83 11.59
CA ARG A 43 13.06 -0.75 11.42
C ARG A 43 12.95 -0.04 10.06
N GLY A 44 12.44 -0.72 9.04
CA GLY A 44 12.15 -0.14 7.73
C GLY A 44 10.77 0.48 7.62
N GLY A 45 9.99 0.58 8.73
CA GLY A 45 8.65 1.15 8.73
C GLY A 45 7.57 0.24 8.14
N VAL A 46 7.80 -1.08 8.15
CA VAL A 46 6.81 -2.08 7.76
C VAL A 46 6.53 -3.00 8.94
N LEU A 47 5.32 -2.95 9.45
CA LEU A 47 4.87 -3.76 10.58
C LEU A 47 4.08 -4.97 10.09
N PHE A 48 4.44 -6.16 10.55
CA PHE A 48 3.70 -7.39 10.31
C PHE A 48 2.99 -7.82 11.59
N LYS A 49 1.75 -8.25 11.52
CA LYS A 49 1.00 -8.84 12.65
C LYS A 49 1.59 -10.15 13.16
N GLY A 50 2.52 -10.72 12.43
CA GLY A 50 3.22 -11.96 12.82
C GLY A 50 3.93 -12.64 11.67
N GLY A 51 4.59 -13.75 11.96
CA GLY A 51 5.37 -14.50 10.98
C GLY A 51 4.53 -15.10 9.84
N ALA A 52 3.28 -15.45 10.11
CA ALA A 52 2.36 -15.99 9.10
C ALA A 52 2.10 -14.99 7.96
N ALA A 53 1.92 -13.69 8.30
CA ALA A 53 1.75 -12.64 7.31
C ALA A 53 3.01 -12.47 6.45
N LEU A 54 4.20 -12.52 7.06
CA LEU A 54 5.48 -12.47 6.35
C LEU A 54 5.63 -13.67 5.39
N GLU A 55 5.31 -14.88 5.84
CA GLU A 55 5.38 -16.08 5.02
C GLU A 55 4.40 -16.05 3.86
N THR A 56 3.17 -15.56 4.09
CA THR A 56 2.15 -15.45 3.06
C THR A 56 2.55 -14.39 2.02
N LEU A 57 3.08 -13.22 2.45
CA LEU A 57 3.58 -12.18 1.55
C LEU A 57 4.68 -12.69 0.61
N ALA A 58 5.54 -13.60 1.08
CA ALA A 58 6.56 -14.23 0.25
C ALA A 58 5.98 -15.03 -0.94
N ARG A 59 4.75 -15.52 -0.81
CA ARG A 59 4.05 -16.37 -1.79
C ARG A 59 3.07 -15.59 -2.66
N VAL A 60 2.83 -14.31 -2.37
CA VAL A 60 1.92 -13.45 -3.14
C VAL A 60 2.36 -13.36 -4.60
N ARG A 61 1.40 -13.55 -5.50
CA ARG A 61 1.57 -13.46 -6.96
C ARG A 61 0.73 -12.35 -7.60
N LEU A 62 -0.27 -11.85 -6.89
CA LEU A 62 -1.10 -10.74 -7.33
C LEU A 62 -1.23 -9.73 -6.19
N VAL A 63 -1.02 -8.46 -6.52
CA VAL A 63 -1.24 -7.34 -5.61
C VAL A 63 -2.35 -6.48 -6.17
N ALA A 64 -3.47 -6.41 -5.48
CA ALA A 64 -4.59 -5.56 -5.80
C ALA A 64 -4.48 -4.26 -4.96
N PHE A 65 -4.57 -3.13 -5.63
CA PHE A 65 -4.51 -1.82 -5.01
C PHE A 65 -5.86 -1.14 -5.05
N ASP A 66 -6.30 -0.59 -3.93
CA ASP A 66 -7.27 0.48 -4.00
C ASP A 66 -6.64 1.72 -4.64
N LYS A 67 -7.46 2.56 -5.29
CA LYS A 67 -6.97 3.81 -5.89
C LYS A 67 -6.84 4.90 -4.84
N THR A 68 -7.96 5.24 -4.19
CA THR A 68 -8.10 6.45 -3.37
C THR A 68 -7.41 6.28 -2.00
N GLY A 69 -6.54 7.24 -1.63
CA GLY A 69 -5.79 7.12 -0.37
C GLY A 69 -4.65 6.09 -0.39
N THR A 70 -4.54 5.27 -1.44
CA THR A 70 -3.51 4.23 -1.61
C THR A 70 -2.55 4.58 -2.74
N LEU A 71 -2.96 4.46 -4.00
CA LEU A 71 -2.17 4.89 -5.15
C LEU A 71 -2.17 6.42 -5.31
N THR A 72 -3.17 7.08 -4.76
CA THR A 72 -3.32 8.53 -4.73
C THR A 72 -3.27 9.05 -3.30
N ASN A 73 -3.11 10.37 -3.14
CA ASN A 73 -3.02 11.00 -1.83
C ASN A 73 -4.34 10.95 -1.03
N GLY A 74 -5.46 10.57 -1.67
CA GLY A 74 -6.80 10.60 -1.07
C GLY A 74 -7.32 12.02 -0.79
N ARG A 75 -6.61 13.02 -1.32
CA ARG A 75 -6.96 14.44 -1.17
C ARG A 75 -7.01 15.08 -2.54
N ALA A 76 -8.14 15.71 -2.82
CA ALA A 76 -8.30 16.50 -4.03
C ALA A 76 -7.33 17.69 -4.02
N GLU A 77 -6.71 17.98 -5.15
CA GLU A 77 -5.82 19.13 -5.36
C GLU A 77 -6.29 19.95 -6.57
N LEU A 78 -6.07 21.28 -6.50
CA LEU A 78 -6.31 22.17 -7.63
C LEU A 78 -5.27 21.90 -8.72
N LEU A 79 -5.73 21.55 -9.93
CA LEU A 79 -4.86 21.24 -11.06
C LEU A 79 -4.76 22.37 -12.05
N ARG A 80 -5.92 22.86 -12.49
CA ARG A 80 -6.00 23.96 -13.46
C ARG A 80 -6.88 25.05 -12.90
N LEU A 81 -6.55 26.27 -13.27
CA LEU A 81 -7.32 27.46 -12.97
C LEU A 81 -7.34 28.30 -14.26
N ILE A 82 -8.53 28.59 -14.75
CA ILE A 82 -8.73 29.31 -16.00
C ILE A 82 -9.63 30.50 -15.70
N ALA A 83 -9.08 31.69 -15.70
CA ALA A 83 -9.81 32.95 -15.58
C ALA A 83 -10.25 33.42 -16.99
N ILE A 84 -11.54 33.69 -17.16
CA ILE A 84 -12.09 34.35 -18.36
C ILE A 84 -12.09 35.86 -18.13
N GLU A 85 -12.35 36.25 -16.89
CA GLU A 85 -12.39 37.68 -16.48
C GLU A 85 -11.48 37.90 -15.29
N GLY A 86 -10.65 38.92 -15.39
CA GLY A 86 -9.66 39.24 -14.36
C GLY A 86 -8.44 38.31 -14.40
N ASP A 87 -7.83 38.12 -13.24
CA ASP A 87 -6.70 37.23 -13.07
C ASP A 87 -7.07 35.95 -12.30
N GLU A 88 -6.20 34.98 -12.39
CA GLU A 88 -6.38 33.69 -11.71
C GLU A 88 -6.38 33.83 -10.18
N ALA A 89 -5.60 34.79 -9.64
CA ALA A 89 -5.53 34.99 -8.20
C ALA A 89 -6.86 35.53 -7.65
N ALA A 90 -7.48 36.49 -8.37
CA ALA A 90 -8.81 36.99 -8.00
C ALA A 90 -9.88 35.91 -8.12
N LEU A 91 -9.85 35.09 -9.17
CA LEU A 91 -10.79 34.00 -9.36
C LEU A 91 -10.67 32.97 -8.21
N LEU A 92 -9.44 32.60 -7.84
CA LEU A 92 -9.19 31.64 -6.76
C LEU A 92 -9.63 32.20 -5.40
N ALA A 93 -9.37 33.50 -5.14
CA ALA A 93 -9.81 34.16 -3.93
C ALA A 93 -11.35 34.19 -3.82
N GLN A 94 -12.07 34.42 -4.93
CA GLN A 94 -13.54 34.39 -4.99
C GLN A 94 -14.08 32.96 -4.75
N ALA A 95 -13.47 31.97 -5.38
CA ALA A 95 -13.83 30.57 -5.16
C ALA A 95 -13.60 30.17 -3.70
N ALA A 96 -12.47 30.54 -3.11
CA ALA A 96 -12.16 30.25 -1.71
C ALA A 96 -13.14 30.97 -0.76
N GLY A 97 -13.58 32.17 -1.09
CA GLY A 97 -14.59 32.93 -0.34
C GLY A 97 -15.97 32.26 -0.37
N LEU A 98 -16.40 31.75 -1.53
CA LEU A 98 -17.64 30.97 -1.65
C LEU A 98 -17.59 29.68 -0.83
N GLU A 99 -16.47 28.98 -0.87
CA GLU A 99 -16.27 27.68 -0.24
C GLU A 99 -15.75 27.76 1.21
N ALA A 100 -15.72 28.97 1.80
CA ALA A 100 -15.12 29.20 3.11
C ALA A 100 -15.71 28.34 4.24
N HIS A 101 -17.00 28.01 4.16
CA HIS A 101 -17.72 27.22 5.16
C HIS A 101 -18.18 25.86 4.66
N SER A 102 -17.75 25.43 3.48
CA SER A 102 -18.09 24.15 2.89
C SER A 102 -17.13 23.05 3.40
N GLU A 103 -17.67 21.91 3.82
CA GLU A 103 -16.91 20.73 4.25
C GLU A 103 -16.58 19.78 3.08
N HIS A 104 -16.98 20.14 1.85
CA HIS A 104 -16.77 19.30 0.69
C HIS A 104 -15.27 19.18 0.35
N PRO A 105 -14.75 18.00 -0.05
CA PRO A 105 -13.33 17.82 -0.41
C PRO A 105 -12.80 18.78 -1.49
N VAL A 106 -13.66 19.16 -2.44
CA VAL A 106 -13.34 20.17 -3.48
C VAL A 106 -13.15 21.55 -2.86
N ALA A 107 -13.99 21.92 -1.89
CA ALA A 107 -13.87 23.17 -1.17
C ALA A 107 -12.55 23.26 -0.38
N ASP A 108 -12.19 22.17 0.28
CA ASP A 108 -10.92 22.07 1.00
C ASP A 108 -9.71 22.23 0.05
N ALA A 109 -9.76 21.62 -1.13
CA ALA A 109 -8.73 21.76 -2.15
C ALA A 109 -8.58 23.23 -2.62
N ILE A 110 -9.70 23.92 -2.85
CA ILE A 110 -9.72 25.33 -3.27
C ILE A 110 -9.12 26.21 -2.17
N ARG A 111 -9.55 26.04 -0.92
CA ARG A 111 -9.03 26.83 0.23
C ARG A 111 -7.53 26.61 0.43
N ARG A 112 -7.06 25.36 0.37
CA ARG A 112 -5.64 25.04 0.49
C ARG A 112 -4.82 25.66 -0.65
N ALA A 113 -5.32 25.61 -1.88
CA ALA A 113 -4.65 26.21 -3.03
C ALA A 113 -4.55 27.73 -2.92
N ALA A 114 -5.60 28.41 -2.39
CA ALA A 114 -5.57 29.83 -2.11
C ALA A 114 -4.57 30.17 -1.00
N ALA A 115 -4.59 29.45 0.10
CA ALA A 115 -3.66 29.64 1.23
C ALA A 115 -2.19 29.44 0.82
N ALA A 116 -1.90 28.38 0.03
CA ALA A 116 -0.55 28.12 -0.49
C ALA A 116 -0.01 29.24 -1.39
N ARG A 117 -0.89 30.01 -2.05
CA ARG A 117 -0.54 31.19 -2.85
C ARG A 117 -0.57 32.51 -2.05
N GLY A 118 -0.80 32.44 -0.73
CA GLY A 118 -0.90 33.61 0.14
C GLY A 118 -2.14 34.49 -0.11
N LEU A 119 -3.16 33.93 -0.79
CA LEU A 119 -4.37 34.68 -1.14
C LEU A 119 -5.37 34.63 0.03
N GLN A 120 -5.94 35.78 0.36
CA GLN A 120 -7.06 35.88 1.29
C GLN A 120 -8.37 35.55 0.56
N PRO A 121 -9.24 34.70 1.13
CA PRO A 121 -10.58 34.46 0.58
C PRO A 121 -11.35 35.76 0.43
N ALA A 122 -12.01 35.95 -0.72
CA ALA A 122 -12.85 37.13 -0.94
C ALA A 122 -14.02 37.14 0.05
N ALA A 123 -14.42 38.32 0.49
CA ALA A 123 -15.58 38.48 1.35
C ALA A 123 -16.87 38.15 0.57
N VAL A 124 -17.50 37.03 0.90
CA VAL A 124 -18.78 36.60 0.31
C VAL A 124 -19.81 36.44 1.43
N ARG A 125 -20.98 37.00 1.23
CA ARG A 125 -22.12 36.94 2.17
C ARG A 125 -23.30 36.20 1.57
N ALA A 126 -24.26 35.85 2.42
CA ALA A 126 -25.47 35.13 2.02
C ALA A 126 -25.19 33.85 1.23
N VAL A 127 -24.16 33.13 1.68
CA VAL A 127 -23.72 31.87 1.06
C VAL A 127 -24.79 30.80 1.26
N THR A 128 -25.19 30.13 0.17
CA THR A 128 -26.21 29.08 0.17
C THR A 128 -25.71 27.91 -0.69
N ALA A 129 -25.62 26.72 -0.10
CA ALA A 129 -25.31 25.51 -0.84
C ALA A 129 -26.57 24.99 -1.58
N LEU A 130 -26.35 24.50 -2.79
CA LEU A 130 -27.34 23.82 -3.62
C LEU A 130 -26.92 22.35 -3.73
N PRO A 131 -27.53 21.43 -2.96
CA PRO A 131 -27.11 20.05 -2.90
C PRO A 131 -27.00 19.38 -4.28
N GLY A 132 -25.84 18.76 -4.56
CA GLY A 132 -25.57 18.10 -5.82
C GLY A 132 -25.29 19.02 -7.02
N GLU A 133 -25.23 20.34 -6.84
CA GLU A 133 -24.98 21.30 -7.91
C GLU A 133 -23.81 22.25 -7.61
N GLY A 134 -23.78 22.88 -6.43
CA GLY A 134 -22.75 23.84 -6.09
C GLY A 134 -23.16 24.80 -4.97
N ILE A 135 -22.63 26.02 -5.02
CA ILE A 135 -22.78 27.05 -4.00
C ILE A 135 -22.94 28.41 -4.64
N ARG A 136 -23.72 29.29 -4.02
CA ARG A 136 -23.90 30.67 -4.46
C ARG A 136 -23.78 31.63 -3.30
N GLY A 137 -23.45 32.88 -3.58
CA GLY A 137 -23.34 33.94 -2.58
C GLY A 137 -23.35 35.31 -3.24
N ILE A 138 -23.03 36.35 -2.47
CA ILE A 138 -22.96 37.74 -2.91
C ILE A 138 -21.59 38.30 -2.48
N ASP A 139 -20.76 38.72 -3.42
CA ASP A 139 -19.54 39.46 -3.16
C ASP A 139 -19.73 40.96 -3.43
N CYS A 140 -18.64 41.74 -3.42
CA CYS A 140 -18.66 43.17 -3.66
C CYS A 140 -19.15 43.58 -5.08
N LYS A 141 -19.09 42.63 -6.05
CA LYS A 141 -19.51 42.86 -7.45
C LYS A 141 -20.91 42.27 -7.73
N GLY A 142 -21.59 41.72 -6.71
CA GLY A 142 -22.95 41.15 -6.83
C GLY A 142 -23.02 39.63 -6.71
N PRO A 143 -24.12 39.02 -7.20
CA PRO A 143 -24.31 37.56 -7.09
C PRO A 143 -23.21 36.78 -7.80
N ILE A 144 -22.64 35.80 -7.11
CA ILE A 144 -21.60 34.90 -7.61
C ILE A 144 -21.97 33.46 -7.26
N TRP A 145 -21.56 32.51 -8.08
CA TRP A 145 -21.77 31.08 -7.85
C TRP A 145 -20.57 30.26 -8.29
N ALA A 146 -20.42 29.08 -7.68
CA ALA A 146 -19.48 28.04 -8.09
C ALA A 146 -20.17 26.69 -8.06
N GLY A 147 -19.92 25.84 -9.06
CA GLY A 147 -20.58 24.54 -9.08
C GLY A 147 -20.26 23.70 -10.32
N ASN A 148 -20.91 22.56 -10.40
CA ASN A 148 -20.74 21.59 -11.47
C ASN A 148 -21.50 21.99 -12.76
N ARG A 149 -21.52 21.09 -13.76
CA ARG A 149 -22.23 21.31 -15.03
C ARG A 149 -23.72 21.64 -14.84
N ARG A 150 -24.42 20.98 -13.86
CA ARG A 150 -25.83 21.24 -13.59
C ARG A 150 -26.06 22.66 -13.09
N MET A 151 -25.20 23.14 -12.20
CA MET A 151 -25.24 24.53 -11.72
C MET A 151 -25.04 25.50 -12.86
N ARG A 152 -24.05 25.27 -13.72
CA ARG A 152 -23.81 26.11 -14.90
C ARG A 152 -25.02 26.18 -15.83
N GLU A 153 -25.65 25.05 -16.13
CA GLU A 153 -26.84 24.95 -16.97
C GLU A 153 -28.06 25.66 -16.29
N ARG A 154 -28.25 25.47 -15.01
CA ARG A 154 -29.29 26.18 -14.22
C ARG A 154 -29.14 27.68 -14.28
N MET A 155 -27.94 28.19 -14.22
CA MET A 155 -27.64 29.63 -14.27
C MET A 155 -27.69 30.20 -15.70
N GLY A 156 -27.91 29.38 -16.72
CA GLY A 156 -27.89 29.78 -18.11
C GLY A 156 -26.55 30.24 -18.62
N ALA A 157 -25.46 29.86 -17.92
CA ALA A 157 -24.11 30.27 -18.25
C ALA A 157 -23.57 29.42 -19.40
N GLY A 158 -23.80 29.88 -20.62
CA GLY A 158 -23.23 29.32 -21.84
C GLY A 158 -21.81 29.77 -22.06
N PHE A 159 -21.03 29.00 -22.80
CA PHE A 159 -19.78 29.42 -23.44
C PHE A 159 -19.70 28.82 -24.85
N THR A 160 -19.00 29.51 -25.76
CA THR A 160 -18.74 28.97 -27.11
C THR A 160 -17.62 27.92 -26.99
N PRO A 161 -17.89 26.64 -27.27
CA PRO A 161 -16.92 25.58 -27.01
C PRO A 161 -15.71 25.61 -27.91
N GLU A 162 -15.87 26.11 -29.14
CA GLU A 162 -14.87 25.97 -30.18
C GLU A 162 -13.61 26.83 -29.91
N GLY A 163 -12.46 26.15 -29.73
CA GLY A 163 -11.14 26.77 -29.63
C GLY A 163 -10.79 27.39 -28.28
N SER A 164 -11.60 27.23 -27.24
CA SER A 164 -11.32 27.78 -25.92
C SER A 164 -10.71 26.75 -24.97
N ALA A 165 -9.81 27.19 -24.09
CA ALA A 165 -9.27 26.34 -23.00
C ALA A 165 -10.36 25.70 -22.12
N LEU A 166 -11.58 26.22 -22.16
CA LEU A 166 -12.76 25.70 -21.44
C LEU A 166 -13.39 24.51 -22.16
N ALA A 167 -13.23 24.38 -23.49
CA ALA A 167 -13.78 23.24 -24.22
C ALA A 167 -13.12 21.92 -23.77
N GLU A 168 -11.81 21.95 -23.53
CA GLU A 168 -11.07 20.79 -23.00
C GLU A 168 -11.57 20.34 -21.62
N LEU A 169 -12.11 21.26 -20.81
CA LEU A 169 -12.63 20.92 -19.48
C LEU A 169 -13.93 20.14 -19.54
N THR A 170 -14.69 20.18 -20.63
CA THR A 170 -15.95 19.43 -20.74
C THR A 170 -15.73 17.93 -20.90
N GLU A 171 -14.58 17.53 -21.42
CA GLU A 171 -14.21 16.14 -21.68
C GLU A 171 -13.16 15.60 -20.70
N THR A 172 -12.70 16.46 -19.75
CA THR A 172 -11.72 16.02 -18.76
C THR A 172 -12.30 14.99 -17.77
N ALA A 173 -11.44 14.10 -17.32
CA ALA A 173 -11.76 13.18 -16.22
C ALA A 173 -11.65 13.84 -14.82
N GLU A 174 -11.30 15.12 -14.77
CA GLU A 174 -11.19 15.91 -13.54
C GLU A 174 -12.54 16.42 -13.07
N THR A 175 -12.66 16.75 -11.78
CA THR A 175 -13.84 17.45 -11.28
C THR A 175 -13.74 18.92 -11.67
N VAL A 176 -14.62 19.37 -12.55
CA VAL A 176 -14.66 20.77 -12.99
C VAL A 176 -15.62 21.57 -12.11
N VAL A 177 -15.13 22.67 -11.57
CA VAL A 177 -15.92 23.67 -10.86
C VAL A 177 -15.99 24.92 -11.74
N TRP A 178 -17.18 25.21 -12.20
CA TRP A 178 -17.50 26.40 -12.99
C TRP A 178 -17.82 27.57 -12.04
N ILE A 179 -17.33 28.75 -12.36
CA ILE A 179 -17.55 29.97 -11.55
C ILE A 179 -18.19 31.02 -12.43
N GLY A 180 -19.27 31.63 -11.96
CA GLY A 180 -19.99 32.62 -12.75
C GLY A 180 -20.74 33.68 -11.95
N ARG A 181 -21.20 34.71 -12.67
CA ARG A 181 -22.04 35.81 -12.19
C ARG A 181 -23.32 35.89 -13.01
N GLY A 182 -24.48 35.54 -12.39
CA GLY A 182 -25.70 35.37 -13.17
C GLY A 182 -25.49 34.36 -14.29
N ALA A 183 -25.87 34.72 -15.52
CA ALA A 183 -25.69 33.88 -16.71
C ALA A 183 -24.28 33.97 -17.33
N ARG A 184 -23.34 34.73 -16.75
CA ARG A 184 -22.00 34.93 -17.30
C ARG A 184 -20.97 34.09 -16.56
N LEU A 185 -20.21 33.29 -17.32
CA LEU A 185 -19.08 32.52 -16.81
C LEU A 185 -17.87 33.43 -16.64
N ILE A 186 -17.24 33.43 -15.46
CA ILE A 186 -16.03 34.21 -15.17
C ILE A 186 -14.78 33.37 -15.10
N GLY A 187 -14.90 32.05 -14.98
CA GLY A 187 -13.79 31.12 -15.01
C GLY A 187 -14.20 29.71 -14.62
N ALA A 188 -13.21 28.85 -14.60
CA ALA A 188 -13.34 27.48 -14.16
C ALA A 188 -12.05 27.01 -13.47
N LEU A 189 -12.17 26.03 -12.59
CA LEU A 189 -11.06 25.32 -12.02
C LEU A 189 -11.29 23.81 -12.07
N THR A 190 -10.21 23.05 -12.07
CA THR A 190 -10.29 21.61 -12.00
C THR A 190 -9.60 21.08 -10.75
N VAL A 191 -10.22 20.08 -10.19
CA VAL A 191 -9.75 19.42 -8.97
C VAL A 191 -9.72 17.92 -9.22
N ALA A 192 -8.63 17.27 -8.84
CA ALA A 192 -8.54 15.81 -8.85
C ALA A 192 -7.59 15.30 -7.76
N ASP A 193 -7.78 14.05 -7.41
CA ASP A 193 -6.87 13.33 -6.54
C ASP A 193 -5.59 12.97 -7.31
N GLN A 194 -4.44 13.25 -6.71
CA GLN A 194 -3.15 13.09 -7.37
C GLN A 194 -2.49 11.76 -7.02
N PRO A 195 -1.87 11.08 -8.01
CA PRO A 195 -1.03 9.93 -7.74
C PRO A 195 0.10 10.28 -6.76
N ARG A 196 0.39 9.36 -5.84
CA ARG A 196 1.55 9.52 -4.96
C ARG A 196 2.85 9.51 -5.78
N PRO A 197 3.83 10.32 -5.43
CA PRO A 197 5.13 10.36 -6.14
C PRO A 197 5.80 8.99 -6.23
N THR A 198 5.61 8.14 -5.21
CA THR A 198 6.21 6.80 -5.14
C THR A 198 5.36 5.69 -5.77
N ALA A 199 4.13 5.98 -6.23
CA ALA A 199 3.19 4.94 -6.65
C ALA A 199 3.68 4.18 -7.89
N ALA A 200 4.10 4.88 -8.93
CA ALA A 200 4.61 4.25 -10.16
C ALA A 200 5.86 3.41 -9.88
N ALA A 201 6.83 3.97 -9.13
CA ALA A 201 8.05 3.27 -8.74
C ALA A 201 7.72 2.04 -7.88
N GLY A 202 6.77 2.16 -6.93
CA GLY A 202 6.31 1.05 -6.08
C GLY A 202 5.69 -0.10 -6.87
N VAL A 203 4.80 0.20 -7.82
CA VAL A 203 4.19 -0.81 -8.70
C VAL A 203 5.26 -1.53 -9.53
N GLN A 204 6.18 -0.79 -10.14
CA GLN A 204 7.28 -1.38 -10.91
C GLN A 204 8.22 -2.21 -10.04
N ALA A 205 8.56 -1.73 -8.84
CA ALA A 205 9.41 -2.45 -7.90
C ALA A 205 8.78 -3.78 -7.46
N LEU A 206 7.45 -3.81 -7.23
CA LEU A 206 6.72 -5.04 -6.90
C LEU A 206 6.71 -6.05 -8.05
N ARG A 207 6.51 -5.59 -9.29
CA ARG A 207 6.61 -6.46 -10.46
C ARG A 207 8.00 -7.10 -10.59
N ARG A 208 9.05 -6.32 -10.36
CA ARG A 208 10.44 -6.81 -10.36
C ARG A 208 10.74 -7.75 -9.19
N ALA A 209 10.32 -7.41 -7.99
CA ALA A 209 10.63 -8.15 -6.78
C ALA A 209 9.98 -9.54 -6.72
N GLY A 210 8.79 -9.67 -7.30
CA GLY A 210 7.97 -10.84 -7.10
C GLY A 210 7.42 -11.48 -8.35
N HIS A 211 7.62 -10.91 -9.55
CA HIS A 211 6.81 -11.22 -10.73
C HIS A 211 5.31 -11.15 -10.40
N ALA A 212 4.94 -10.29 -9.46
CA ALA A 212 3.57 -10.13 -9.05
C ALA A 212 2.80 -9.35 -10.12
N ARG A 213 1.64 -9.86 -10.51
CA ARG A 213 0.67 -9.09 -11.27
C ARG A 213 0.12 -8.00 -10.34
N CYS A 214 0.06 -6.76 -10.82
CA CYS A 214 -0.52 -5.64 -10.08
C CYS A 214 -1.82 -5.25 -10.77
N VAL A 215 -2.90 -5.08 -9.99
CA VAL A 215 -4.20 -4.63 -10.51
C VAL A 215 -4.71 -3.46 -9.66
N MET A 216 -5.41 -2.54 -10.29
CA MET A 216 -6.05 -1.40 -9.62
C MET A 216 -7.56 -1.63 -9.53
N LEU A 217 -8.14 -1.49 -8.34
CA LEU A 217 -9.58 -1.60 -8.07
C LEU A 217 -10.09 -0.24 -7.62
N THR A 218 -11.13 0.29 -8.28
CA THR A 218 -11.68 1.61 -7.94
C THR A 218 -13.17 1.72 -8.24
N GLY A 219 -13.89 2.49 -7.43
CA GLY A 219 -15.26 2.91 -7.71
C GLY A 219 -15.38 4.07 -8.69
N ASP A 220 -14.26 4.67 -9.12
CA ASP A 220 -14.27 5.75 -10.10
C ASP A 220 -14.68 5.25 -11.47
N ARG A 221 -15.18 6.19 -12.29
CA ARG A 221 -15.52 5.92 -13.69
C ARG A 221 -14.29 5.47 -14.48
N HIS A 222 -14.49 4.57 -15.42
CA HIS A 222 -13.43 3.95 -16.22
C HIS A 222 -12.47 4.98 -16.83
N ALA A 223 -12.97 6.10 -17.39
CA ALA A 223 -12.11 7.13 -17.99
C ALA A 223 -11.11 7.75 -17.03
N VAL A 224 -11.53 8.00 -15.76
CA VAL A 224 -10.65 8.52 -14.69
C VAL A 224 -9.62 7.48 -14.29
N ALA A 225 -10.08 6.25 -14.07
CA ALA A 225 -9.26 5.12 -13.67
C ALA A 225 -8.19 4.78 -14.73
N ALA A 226 -8.58 4.76 -16.00
CA ALA A 226 -7.68 4.48 -17.13
C ALA A 226 -6.56 5.52 -17.23
N ARG A 227 -6.87 6.81 -17.08
CA ARG A 227 -5.87 7.89 -17.13
C ARG A 227 -4.86 7.76 -16.01
N ILE A 228 -5.32 7.58 -14.77
CA ILE A 228 -4.45 7.43 -13.60
C ILE A 228 -3.63 6.14 -13.69
N GLY A 229 -4.28 5.03 -14.04
CA GLY A 229 -3.64 3.73 -14.16
C GLY A 229 -2.55 3.70 -15.22
N ALA A 230 -2.79 4.28 -16.39
CA ALA A 230 -1.78 4.41 -17.46
C ALA A 230 -0.55 5.20 -16.97
N GLY A 231 -0.75 6.31 -16.23
CA GLY A 231 0.34 7.09 -15.63
C GLY A 231 1.14 6.32 -14.58
N LEU A 232 0.54 5.31 -13.94
CA LEU A 232 1.17 4.44 -12.96
C LEU A 232 1.75 3.15 -13.60
N GLY A 233 1.57 2.97 -14.90
CA GLY A 233 2.08 1.81 -15.65
C GLY A 233 1.20 0.56 -15.56
N PHE A 234 -0.10 0.68 -15.24
CA PHE A 234 -1.05 -0.41 -15.36
C PHE A 234 -1.49 -0.60 -16.81
N ALA A 235 -1.60 -1.85 -17.24
CA ALA A 235 -2.22 -2.19 -18.52
C ALA A 235 -3.76 -2.05 -18.43
N PRO A 236 -4.48 -1.85 -19.54
CA PRO A 236 -5.94 -1.68 -19.53
C PRO A 236 -6.71 -2.83 -18.86
N ASP A 237 -6.24 -4.07 -18.99
CA ASP A 237 -6.81 -5.28 -18.38
C ASP A 237 -6.46 -5.43 -16.89
N GLU A 238 -5.58 -4.60 -16.36
CA GLU A 238 -5.22 -4.54 -14.94
C GLU A 238 -6.04 -3.47 -14.18
N ILE A 239 -6.90 -2.73 -14.88
CA ILE A 239 -7.70 -1.64 -14.31
C ILE A 239 -9.17 -2.07 -14.22
N HIS A 240 -9.66 -2.20 -13.00
CA HIS A 240 -11.06 -2.52 -12.71
C HIS A 240 -11.72 -1.29 -12.11
N ALA A 241 -12.61 -0.67 -12.87
CA ALA A 241 -13.28 0.59 -12.55
C ALA A 241 -14.79 0.39 -12.31
N ASP A 242 -15.51 1.45 -11.91
CA ASP A 242 -16.95 1.46 -11.66
C ASP A 242 -17.40 0.40 -10.64
N LEU A 243 -16.52 0.04 -9.68
CA LEU A 243 -16.75 -1.03 -8.71
C LEU A 243 -17.51 -0.51 -7.48
N LEU A 244 -18.53 -1.24 -7.05
CA LEU A 244 -19.08 -1.13 -5.70
C LEU A 244 -18.17 -1.86 -4.70
N ALA A 245 -18.37 -1.60 -3.40
CA ALA A 245 -17.59 -2.27 -2.35
C ALA A 245 -17.70 -3.80 -2.42
N GLU A 246 -18.91 -4.31 -2.73
CA GLU A 246 -19.15 -5.74 -2.92
C GLU A 246 -18.44 -6.32 -4.14
N ASP A 247 -18.29 -5.54 -5.22
CA ASP A 247 -17.58 -5.96 -6.42
C ASP A 247 -16.09 -6.11 -6.15
N LYS A 248 -15.51 -5.19 -5.37
CA LYS A 248 -14.12 -5.29 -4.92
C LYS A 248 -13.88 -6.59 -4.14
N LEU A 249 -14.78 -6.92 -3.19
CA LEU A 249 -14.71 -8.17 -2.44
C LEU A 249 -14.75 -9.40 -3.34
N ARG A 250 -15.71 -9.44 -4.30
CA ARG A 250 -15.84 -10.55 -5.25
C ARG A 250 -14.60 -10.73 -6.11
N LEU A 251 -13.98 -9.62 -6.55
CA LEU A 251 -12.74 -9.67 -7.31
C LEU A 251 -11.58 -10.20 -6.49
N VAL A 252 -11.41 -9.73 -5.24
CA VAL A 252 -10.39 -10.24 -4.32
C VAL A 252 -10.57 -11.75 -4.10
N ASP A 253 -11.79 -12.23 -3.87
CA ASP A 253 -12.12 -13.66 -3.77
C ASP A 253 -11.74 -14.44 -5.03
N THR A 254 -12.04 -13.88 -6.19
CA THR A 254 -11.72 -14.52 -7.47
C THR A 254 -10.21 -14.66 -7.65
N PHE A 255 -9.48 -13.62 -7.32
CA PHE A 255 -8.01 -13.65 -7.37
C PHE A 255 -7.41 -14.62 -6.35
N ALA A 256 -7.96 -14.69 -5.13
CA ALA A 256 -7.50 -15.59 -4.07
C ALA A 256 -7.67 -17.09 -4.45
N ARG A 257 -8.65 -17.42 -5.28
CA ARG A 257 -8.82 -18.78 -5.82
C ARG A 257 -7.76 -19.16 -6.84
N ALA A 258 -7.22 -18.19 -7.57
CA ALA A 258 -6.18 -18.39 -8.57
C ALA A 258 -4.75 -18.41 -7.97
N GLY A 259 -4.57 -17.88 -6.77
CA GLY A 259 -3.27 -17.83 -6.08
C GLY A 259 -3.28 -16.88 -4.91
N LYS A 260 -2.14 -16.77 -4.20
CA LYS A 260 -2.04 -15.86 -3.06
C LYS A 260 -2.13 -14.40 -3.51
N VAL A 261 -3.08 -13.67 -2.93
CA VAL A 261 -3.38 -12.26 -3.22
C VAL A 261 -3.06 -11.37 -2.01
N ALA A 262 -2.42 -10.23 -2.27
CA ALA A 262 -2.36 -9.13 -1.33
C ALA A 262 -3.31 -8.03 -1.78
N PHE A 263 -4.01 -7.41 -0.84
CA PHE A 263 -4.80 -6.21 -1.07
C PHE A 263 -4.17 -5.04 -0.32
N VAL A 264 -3.98 -3.91 -1.00
CA VAL A 264 -3.41 -2.68 -0.43
C VAL A 264 -4.49 -1.61 -0.42
N GLY A 265 -4.79 -1.06 0.76
CA GLY A 265 -5.82 -0.05 0.94
C GLY A 265 -5.52 0.89 2.11
N ASP A 266 -6.30 1.96 2.24
CA ASP A 266 -6.22 2.89 3.37
C ASP A 266 -7.04 2.42 4.60
N GLY A 267 -7.88 1.41 4.42
CA GLY A 267 -8.70 0.78 5.45
C GLY A 267 -9.93 1.56 5.89
N VAL A 268 -10.20 2.72 5.31
CA VAL A 268 -11.39 3.51 5.65
C VAL A 268 -12.63 2.92 4.96
N ASN A 269 -12.52 2.67 3.65
CA ASN A 269 -13.62 2.13 2.84
C ASN A 269 -13.43 0.64 2.50
N ASP A 270 -12.24 0.12 2.65
CA ASP A 270 -11.83 -1.18 2.12
C ASP A 270 -11.44 -2.20 3.22
N ALA A 271 -11.82 -1.94 4.49
CA ALA A 271 -11.51 -2.84 5.61
C ALA A 271 -11.95 -4.28 5.36
N ALA A 272 -13.10 -4.48 4.71
CA ALA A 272 -13.58 -5.82 4.34
C ALA A 272 -12.70 -6.49 3.27
N ALA A 273 -12.20 -5.73 2.29
CA ALA A 273 -11.29 -6.25 1.26
C ALA A 273 -9.90 -6.57 1.85
N LEU A 274 -9.40 -5.73 2.78
CA LEU A 274 -8.18 -5.99 3.54
C LEU A 274 -8.27 -7.30 4.33
N ALA A 275 -9.36 -7.51 5.07
CA ALA A 275 -9.58 -8.72 5.86
C ALA A 275 -9.81 -9.98 5.00
N ARG A 276 -10.28 -9.81 3.76
CA ARG A 276 -10.61 -10.93 2.85
C ARG A 276 -9.42 -11.43 2.04
N ALA A 277 -8.44 -10.58 1.78
CA ALA A 277 -7.23 -10.96 1.07
C ALA A 277 -6.40 -11.99 1.87
N ASP A 278 -5.52 -12.75 1.19
CA ASP A 278 -4.56 -13.61 1.90
C ASP A 278 -3.57 -12.79 2.75
N VAL A 279 -3.29 -11.55 2.33
CA VAL A 279 -2.55 -10.55 3.09
C VAL A 279 -3.18 -9.18 2.87
N GLY A 280 -3.80 -8.63 3.90
CA GLY A 280 -4.25 -7.25 3.92
C GLY A 280 -3.11 -6.31 4.29
N ILE A 281 -2.91 -5.26 3.51
CA ILE A 281 -1.84 -4.28 3.70
C ILE A 281 -2.44 -2.89 3.84
N ALA A 282 -2.37 -2.32 5.05
CA ALA A 282 -2.80 -0.96 5.30
C ALA A 282 -1.68 0.04 4.98
N MET A 283 -2.04 1.10 4.26
CA MET A 283 -1.12 2.18 3.89
C MET A 283 -1.43 3.45 4.69
N GLY A 284 -0.38 4.18 5.10
CA GLY A 284 -0.55 5.40 5.89
C GLY A 284 -1.14 5.14 7.28
N ALA A 285 -0.85 3.99 7.85
CA ALA A 285 -1.47 3.44 9.06
C ALA A 285 -1.37 4.31 10.33
N ALA A 286 -0.70 5.46 10.26
CA ALA A 286 -0.64 6.40 11.37
C ALA A 286 -1.99 7.07 11.71
N GLY A 287 -3.05 6.82 10.93
CA GLY A 287 -4.33 7.54 11.04
C GLY A 287 -5.60 6.72 11.22
N SER A 288 -5.59 5.38 11.08
CA SER A 288 -6.82 4.59 11.18
C SER A 288 -6.65 3.31 11.98
N ASP A 289 -7.18 3.29 13.20
CA ASP A 289 -7.23 2.09 14.06
C ASP A 289 -7.98 0.93 13.38
N VAL A 290 -9.00 1.24 12.56
CA VAL A 290 -9.78 0.25 11.81
C VAL A 290 -8.92 -0.43 10.75
N ALA A 291 -8.11 0.34 10.01
CA ALA A 291 -7.18 -0.21 9.01
C ALA A 291 -6.14 -1.11 9.67
N LEU A 292 -5.55 -0.66 10.78
CA LEU A 292 -4.60 -1.44 11.56
C LEU A 292 -5.20 -2.72 12.11
N ALA A 293 -6.48 -2.69 12.55
CA ALA A 293 -7.18 -3.87 13.04
C ALA A 293 -7.45 -4.89 11.92
N ALA A 294 -7.80 -4.45 10.73
CA ALA A 294 -8.16 -5.30 9.59
C ALA A 294 -6.96 -5.85 8.81
N ALA A 295 -5.82 -5.12 8.79
CA ALA A 295 -4.66 -5.49 7.99
C ALA A 295 -3.71 -6.46 8.71
N ASP A 296 -3.00 -7.28 7.94
CA ASP A 296 -1.92 -8.15 8.40
C ASP A 296 -0.56 -7.46 8.38
N VAL A 297 -0.43 -6.45 7.53
CA VAL A 297 0.78 -5.65 7.33
C VAL A 297 0.41 -4.17 7.32
N ALA A 298 1.18 -3.35 8.01
CA ALA A 298 1.01 -1.90 8.02
C ALA A 298 2.27 -1.20 7.49
N LEU A 299 2.10 -0.34 6.51
CA LEU A 299 3.12 0.60 6.05
C LEU A 299 2.99 1.88 6.86
N LEU A 300 4.02 2.20 7.65
CA LEU A 300 4.04 3.43 8.49
C LEU A 300 4.29 4.69 7.68
N SER A 301 4.75 4.55 6.44
CA SER A 301 4.99 5.64 5.50
C SER A 301 4.13 5.49 4.26
N GLU A 302 3.97 6.58 3.54
CA GLU A 302 3.25 6.64 2.28
C GLU A 302 4.08 6.17 1.07
N ASP A 303 5.20 5.50 1.33
CA ASP A 303 6.15 5.03 0.32
C ASP A 303 5.87 3.57 -0.10
N LEU A 304 5.24 3.40 -1.25
CA LEU A 304 4.90 2.09 -1.82
C LEU A 304 6.12 1.24 -2.19
N THR A 305 7.31 1.83 -2.37
CA THR A 305 8.53 1.06 -2.68
C THR A 305 8.93 0.16 -1.51
N ARG A 306 8.57 0.53 -0.27
CA ARG A 306 8.80 -0.27 0.93
C ARG A 306 8.04 -1.60 0.91
N LEU A 307 6.90 -1.66 0.24
CA LEU A 307 6.17 -2.92 0.08
C LEU A 307 6.96 -3.92 -0.78
N ALA A 308 7.57 -3.45 -1.86
CA ALA A 308 8.45 -4.29 -2.68
C ALA A 308 9.68 -4.79 -1.89
N ALA A 309 10.27 -3.92 -1.07
CA ALA A 309 11.37 -4.30 -0.20
C ALA A 309 10.94 -5.33 0.87
N ALA A 310 9.74 -5.17 1.45
CA ALA A 310 9.15 -6.12 2.38
C ALA A 310 8.93 -7.49 1.72
N GLN A 311 8.44 -7.53 0.48
CA GLN A 311 8.26 -8.78 -0.25
C GLN A 311 9.61 -9.46 -0.56
N ARG A 312 10.64 -8.70 -0.92
CA ARG A 312 12.00 -9.24 -1.10
C ARG A 312 12.54 -9.85 0.20
N LEU A 313 12.39 -9.15 1.33
CA LEU A 313 12.77 -9.64 2.66
C LEU A 313 12.01 -10.93 3.01
N ALA A 314 10.70 -10.96 2.80
CA ALA A 314 9.86 -12.13 3.05
C ALA A 314 10.35 -13.37 2.27
N ARG A 315 10.65 -13.20 0.98
CA ARG A 315 11.20 -14.28 0.13
C ARG A 315 12.59 -14.71 0.56
N ARG A 316 13.45 -13.77 0.96
CA ARG A 316 14.79 -14.05 1.49
C ARG A 316 14.68 -14.84 2.78
N THR A 317 13.79 -14.47 3.69
CA THR A 317 13.52 -15.18 4.95
C THR A 317 13.14 -16.63 4.67
N GLY A 318 12.21 -16.86 3.76
CA GLY A 318 11.81 -18.23 3.38
C GLY A 318 12.97 -19.06 2.79
N ARG A 319 13.91 -18.43 2.06
CA ARG A 319 15.13 -19.12 1.58
C ARG A 319 16.08 -19.47 2.71
N VAL A 320 16.30 -18.53 3.64
CA VAL A 320 17.16 -18.75 4.82
C VAL A 320 16.60 -19.88 5.69
N ILE A 321 15.29 -19.87 5.97
CA ILE A 321 14.64 -20.93 6.75
C ILE A 321 14.82 -22.29 6.08
N ARG A 322 14.57 -22.41 4.76
CA ARG A 322 14.75 -23.69 4.05
C ARG A 322 16.21 -24.17 4.06
N ALA A 323 17.16 -23.26 3.86
CA ALA A 323 18.59 -23.61 3.92
C ALA A 323 19.00 -24.08 5.31
N ASN A 324 18.55 -23.39 6.35
CA ASN A 324 18.79 -23.76 7.74
C ASN A 324 18.21 -25.14 8.08
N LEU A 325 16.96 -25.39 7.67
CA LEU A 325 16.32 -26.69 7.91
C LEU A 325 17.06 -27.82 7.18
N ALA A 326 17.42 -27.62 5.91
CA ALA A 326 18.18 -28.62 5.14
C ALA A 326 19.53 -28.91 5.79
N PHE A 327 20.25 -27.87 6.23
CA PHE A 327 21.53 -28.01 6.94
C PHE A 327 21.36 -28.74 8.28
N ALA A 328 20.38 -28.32 9.10
CA ALA A 328 20.13 -28.90 10.42
C ALA A 328 19.76 -30.40 10.34
N VAL A 329 18.85 -30.76 9.42
CA VAL A 329 18.47 -32.15 9.18
C VAL A 329 19.66 -32.96 8.64
N GLY A 330 20.41 -32.42 7.67
CA GLY A 330 21.60 -33.09 7.12
C GLY A 330 22.70 -33.32 8.16
N ALA A 331 22.99 -32.30 8.97
CA ALA A 331 23.95 -32.44 10.07
C ALA A 331 23.51 -33.45 11.12
N MET A 332 22.23 -33.42 11.52
CA MET A 332 21.65 -34.40 12.45
C MET A 332 21.78 -35.83 11.90
N LEU A 333 21.40 -36.07 10.64
CA LEU A 333 21.51 -37.39 10.03
C LEU A 333 22.96 -37.89 9.95
N LEU A 334 23.91 -36.98 9.65
CA LEU A 334 25.35 -37.31 9.63
C LEU A 334 25.85 -37.70 11.01
N LEU A 335 25.49 -36.95 12.06
CA LEU A 335 25.89 -37.24 13.44
C LEU A 335 25.28 -38.58 13.95
N VAL A 336 24.01 -38.82 13.64
CA VAL A 336 23.34 -40.10 13.97
C VAL A 336 23.99 -41.28 13.26
N ALA A 337 24.28 -41.14 11.96
CA ALA A 337 25.00 -42.20 11.22
C ALA A 337 26.40 -42.42 11.79
N GLY A 338 27.12 -41.33 12.17
CA GLY A 338 28.44 -41.44 12.86
C GLY A 338 28.35 -42.16 14.19
N ALA A 339 27.31 -41.87 14.99
CA ALA A 339 27.10 -42.51 16.29
C ALA A 339 26.73 -44.00 16.17
N LEU A 340 25.95 -44.38 15.14
CA LEU A 340 25.51 -45.74 14.92
C LEU A 340 26.58 -46.63 14.24
N LEU A 341 27.28 -46.09 13.21
CA LEU A 341 28.12 -46.86 12.33
C LEU A 341 29.60 -46.76 12.69
N PHE A 342 30.07 -45.64 13.26
CA PHE A 342 31.49 -45.31 13.43
C PHE A 342 31.91 -45.02 14.87
N ALA A 343 31.06 -45.35 15.88
CA ALA A 343 31.35 -45.13 17.30
C ALA A 343 31.82 -43.67 17.58
N LEU A 344 31.09 -42.67 17.03
CA LEU A 344 31.38 -41.23 17.16
C LEU A 344 31.62 -40.89 18.64
N PRO A 345 32.73 -40.22 19.02
CA PRO A 345 32.96 -39.76 20.39
C PRO A 345 31.97 -38.71 20.81
N LEU A 346 31.43 -38.79 22.05
CA LEU A 346 30.45 -37.86 22.59
C LEU A 346 30.89 -36.38 22.47
N PRO A 347 32.17 -35.98 22.72
CA PRO A 347 32.59 -34.59 22.54
C PRO A 347 32.41 -34.10 21.10
N LEU A 348 32.68 -34.94 20.10
CA LEU A 348 32.49 -34.56 18.69
C LEU A 348 31.01 -34.48 18.33
N ALA A 349 30.15 -35.35 18.90
CA ALA A 349 28.71 -35.25 18.72
C ALA A 349 28.18 -33.93 19.29
N VAL A 350 28.63 -33.53 20.50
CA VAL A 350 28.26 -32.24 21.12
C VAL A 350 28.75 -31.06 20.31
N ILE A 351 29.99 -31.03 19.86
CA ILE A 351 30.55 -29.95 19.04
C ILE A 351 29.79 -29.83 17.73
N GLY A 352 29.48 -30.94 17.06
CA GLY A 352 28.76 -30.95 15.80
C GLY A 352 27.31 -30.46 15.99
N HIS A 353 26.66 -30.89 17.06
CA HIS A 353 25.30 -30.53 17.42
C HIS A 353 25.16 -29.03 17.78
N GLU A 354 25.92 -28.56 18.76
CA GLU A 354 25.89 -27.18 19.24
C GLU A 354 26.45 -26.20 18.19
N GLY A 355 27.54 -26.61 17.49
CA GLY A 355 28.11 -25.83 16.38
C GLY A 355 27.11 -25.66 15.24
N GLY A 356 26.38 -26.72 14.89
CA GLY A 356 25.29 -26.67 13.91
C GLY A 356 24.18 -25.71 14.33
N THR A 357 23.77 -25.76 15.59
CA THR A 357 22.75 -24.86 16.17
C THR A 357 23.23 -23.38 16.08
N LEU A 358 24.46 -23.11 16.46
CA LEU A 358 25.05 -21.77 16.39
C LEU A 358 25.06 -21.22 14.95
N LEU A 359 25.50 -22.04 13.98
CA LEU A 359 25.54 -21.67 12.56
C LEU A 359 24.16 -21.31 12.02
N VAL A 360 23.14 -22.08 12.36
CA VAL A 360 21.75 -21.83 11.97
C VAL A 360 21.23 -20.52 12.53
N VAL A 361 21.52 -20.23 13.81
CA VAL A 361 21.12 -18.97 14.46
C VAL A 361 21.84 -17.80 13.80
N LEU A 362 23.15 -17.86 13.61
CA LEU A 362 23.94 -16.81 12.96
C LEU A 362 23.45 -16.53 11.53
N ASN A 363 23.11 -17.57 10.76
CA ASN A 363 22.54 -17.40 9.43
C ASN A 363 21.17 -16.71 9.47
N GLY A 364 20.33 -17.01 10.47
CA GLY A 364 19.06 -16.32 10.71
C GLY A 364 19.25 -14.84 11.06
N LEU A 365 20.22 -14.53 11.94
CA LEU A 365 20.54 -13.17 12.37
C LEU A 365 21.03 -12.27 11.22
N ARG A 366 21.56 -12.82 10.13
CA ARG A 366 21.93 -12.04 8.92
C ARG A 366 20.76 -11.26 8.33
N LEU A 367 19.53 -11.69 8.57
CA LEU A 367 18.33 -10.95 8.14
C LEU A 367 18.18 -9.61 8.86
N LEU A 368 18.76 -9.44 10.05
CA LEU A 368 18.78 -8.14 10.75
C LEU A 368 19.58 -7.07 10.00
N ALA A 369 20.58 -7.46 9.22
CA ALA A 369 21.43 -6.54 8.47
C ALA A 369 20.80 -6.06 7.16
N ASP A 370 19.59 -6.51 6.85
CA ASP A 370 18.87 -6.17 5.62
C ASP A 370 17.66 -5.26 5.93
N PRO A 371 17.87 -3.99 6.31
CA PRO A 371 16.78 -3.07 6.56
C PRO A 371 16.00 -2.86 5.26
N ILE A 372 14.66 -2.80 5.38
CA ILE A 372 13.82 -2.32 4.29
C ILE A 372 14.19 -0.86 4.05
N ARG A 373 14.88 -0.59 2.96
CA ARG A 373 15.16 0.77 2.48
C ARG A 373 14.26 1.04 1.29
N ALA A 374 13.79 2.27 1.17
CA ALA A 374 13.27 2.75 -0.10
C ALA A 374 14.36 2.53 -1.16
N ASP A 375 14.00 1.95 -2.31
CA ASP A 375 14.92 1.91 -3.45
C ASP A 375 15.26 3.37 -3.80
N ARG A 376 16.47 3.79 -3.50
CA ARG A 376 17.04 5.02 -4.03
C ARG A 376 17.67 4.60 -5.36
N ASP A 377 16.97 4.90 -6.44
CA ASP A 377 17.55 4.92 -7.78
C ASP A 377 18.45 6.16 -7.92
#